data_aec5c05610c5477f8ad77cd6815c36ed
#
_entry.id   aec5c05610c5477f8ad77cd6815c36ed
#
_cell.length_a   1.000
_cell.length_b   1.000
_cell.length_c   1.000
_cell.angle_alpha   90.00
_cell.angle_beta   90.00
_cell.angle_gamma   90.00
#
_symmetry.space_group_name_H-M   'P 1'
#
loop_
_entity.id
_entity.type
_entity.pdbx_description
1 polymer ?
#
loop_
_entity_poly.entity_id
_entity_poly.type
_entity_poly.pdbx_seq_one_letter_code
_entity_poly.pdbx_strand_id
1 'polypeptide(L)'
;GEIYGVQLEGADAFARSMCAGDTTELDYANPLSDGTAVRRAGEIALRHVRASSQYVDTLIVSEAELGEAMMLQDQITGVYGEPAGCLALAGIQKLAHSNGLVHEQNWLAIISGKHRDPLRYKALISATQNACG
;
A
#
# COMPACT_ATOMS: atom_id res chain seq x y z
N GLY A 1 -17.11 -6.94 8.37
CA GLY A 1 -15.70 -7.18 8.07
C GLY A 1 -14.86 -5.98 8.48
N GLU A 2 -13.56 -6.17 8.61
CA GLU A 2 -12.58 -5.13 8.93
C GLU A 2 -11.99 -4.55 7.66
N ILE A 3 -11.63 -3.27 7.69
CA ILE A 3 -11.04 -2.54 6.56
C ILE A 3 -9.69 -1.97 6.98
N TYR A 4 -8.66 -2.28 6.23
CA TYR A 4 -7.32 -1.71 6.36
C TYR A 4 -7.01 -0.81 5.17
N GLY A 5 -6.51 0.40 5.42
CA GLY A 5 -5.86 1.20 4.40
C GLY A 5 -4.40 0.75 4.23
N VAL A 6 -3.82 0.93 3.04
CA VAL A 6 -2.38 0.67 2.83
C VAL A 6 -1.77 1.84 2.08
N GLN A 7 -0.64 2.36 2.58
CA GLN A 7 0.11 3.42 1.94
C GLN A 7 1.60 3.06 1.84
N LEU A 8 2.26 3.65 0.85
CA LEU A 8 3.71 3.53 0.71
C LEU A 8 4.41 4.48 1.69
N GLU A 9 5.52 4.05 2.25
CA GLU A 9 6.42 4.89 3.03
C GLU A 9 6.84 6.15 2.24
N GLY A 10 6.76 7.32 2.88
CA GLY A 10 6.97 8.61 2.22
C GLY A 10 5.82 9.11 1.34
N ALA A 11 4.69 8.38 1.27
CA ALA A 11 3.43 8.82 0.67
C ALA A 11 2.24 8.60 1.64
N ASP A 12 2.50 8.78 2.93
CA ASP A 12 1.67 8.37 4.06
C ASP A 12 0.84 9.51 4.68
N ALA A 13 0.48 10.50 3.86
CA ALA A 13 -0.29 11.67 4.30
C ALA A 13 -1.61 11.30 4.99
N PHE A 14 -2.29 10.25 4.53
CA PHE A 14 -3.55 9.82 5.13
C PHE A 14 -3.35 9.24 6.53
N ALA A 15 -2.38 8.35 6.71
CA ALA A 15 -2.05 7.76 8.01
C ALA A 15 -1.66 8.84 9.03
N ARG A 16 -0.80 9.78 8.64
CA ARG A 16 -0.40 10.91 9.50
C ARG A 16 -1.60 11.77 9.88
N SER A 17 -2.49 12.04 8.92
CA SER A 17 -3.72 12.81 9.16
C SER A 17 -4.68 12.08 10.10
N MET A 18 -4.77 10.76 10.01
CA MET A 18 -5.57 9.95 10.95
C MET A 18 -5.03 10.06 12.37
N CYS A 19 -3.70 9.93 12.55
CA CYS A 19 -3.04 10.06 13.84
C CYS A 19 -3.14 11.48 14.43
N ALA A 20 -2.96 12.50 13.60
CA ALA A 20 -3.00 13.90 14.05
C ALA A 20 -4.40 14.40 14.40
N GLY A 21 -5.45 13.71 13.97
CA GLY A 21 -6.82 14.17 14.14
C GLY A 21 -7.24 15.27 13.16
N ASP A 22 -6.36 15.70 12.26
CA ASP A 22 -6.60 16.74 11.25
C ASP A 22 -5.78 16.44 9.98
N THR A 23 -6.04 17.18 8.89
CA THR A 23 -5.28 17.01 7.65
C THR A 23 -3.83 17.43 7.85
N THR A 24 -2.92 16.53 7.51
CA THR A 24 -1.48 16.77 7.49
C THR A 24 -1.00 16.84 6.06
N GLU A 25 -0.10 17.79 5.75
CA GLU A 25 0.53 17.90 4.44
C GLU A 25 1.99 17.45 4.53
N LEU A 26 2.42 16.66 3.55
CA LEU A 26 3.80 16.24 3.39
C LEU A 26 4.56 17.27 2.53
N ASP A 27 5.80 17.56 2.87
CA ASP A 27 6.69 18.38 2.02
C ASP A 27 6.94 17.72 0.67
N TYR A 28 7.02 16.39 0.66
CA TYR A 28 7.24 15.54 -0.50
C TYR A 28 6.41 14.27 -0.40
N ALA A 29 5.95 13.73 -1.52
CA ALA A 29 5.33 12.41 -1.59
C ALA A 29 6.14 11.49 -2.51
N ASN A 30 6.45 10.27 -2.04
CA ASN A 30 7.20 9.28 -2.81
C ASN A 30 6.48 8.97 -4.13
N PRO A 31 7.09 9.25 -5.32
CA PRO A 31 6.43 9.10 -6.61
C PRO A 31 6.42 7.66 -7.12
N LEU A 32 7.01 6.70 -6.41
CA LEU A 32 7.04 5.30 -6.84
C LEU A 32 5.64 4.74 -7.05
N SER A 33 4.72 5.12 -6.17
CA SER A 33 3.30 4.79 -6.26
C SER A 33 2.50 6.04 -6.65
N ASP A 34 2.67 6.51 -7.88
CA ASP A 34 2.15 7.81 -8.36
C ASP A 34 0.64 7.93 -8.20
N GLY A 35 -0.12 6.85 -8.39
CA GLY A 35 -1.58 6.82 -8.16
C GLY A 35 -1.99 7.08 -6.71
N THR A 36 -1.08 6.97 -5.75
CA THR A 36 -1.31 7.23 -4.31
C THR A 36 -0.38 8.29 -3.74
N ALA A 37 0.51 8.87 -4.54
CA ALA A 37 1.51 9.86 -4.13
C ALA A 37 0.89 11.24 -3.91
N VAL A 38 -0.02 11.34 -2.95
CA VAL A 38 -0.69 12.59 -2.59
C VAL A 38 -0.05 13.18 -1.33
N ARG A 39 0.22 14.49 -1.38
CA ARG A 39 0.85 15.21 -0.26
C ARG A 39 -0.12 15.49 0.89
N ARG A 40 -1.41 15.57 0.63
CA ARG A 40 -2.45 15.89 1.61
C ARG A 40 -3.66 14.97 1.45
N ALA A 41 -4.14 14.40 2.54
CA ALA A 41 -5.36 13.59 2.53
C ALA A 41 -6.61 14.49 2.32
N GLY A 42 -7.59 13.97 1.59
CA GLY A 42 -8.87 14.65 1.40
C GLY A 42 -9.70 14.66 2.70
N GLU A 43 -10.22 15.82 3.09
CA GLU A 43 -11.01 16.00 4.32
C GLU A 43 -12.28 15.12 4.34
N ILE A 44 -12.94 14.98 3.18
CA ILE A 44 -14.13 14.12 3.05
C ILE A 44 -13.77 12.66 3.34
N ALA A 45 -12.68 12.17 2.76
CA ALA A 45 -12.22 10.80 2.97
C ALA A 45 -11.86 10.54 4.44
N LEU A 46 -11.10 11.45 5.07
CA LEU A 46 -10.75 11.37 6.49
C LEU A 46 -11.99 11.32 7.38
N ARG A 47 -12.97 12.20 7.14
CA ARG A 47 -14.21 12.23 7.92
C ARG A 47 -15.00 10.91 7.80
N HIS A 48 -15.12 10.35 6.59
CA HIS A 48 -15.85 9.10 6.38
C HIS A 48 -15.16 7.92 7.04
N VAL A 49 -13.84 7.82 6.90
CA VAL A 49 -13.06 6.73 7.50
C VAL A 49 -13.10 6.80 9.02
N ARG A 50 -12.96 8.00 9.61
CA ARG A 50 -13.09 8.18 11.07
C ARG A 50 -14.47 7.81 11.61
N ALA A 51 -15.52 8.02 10.83
CA ALA A 51 -16.88 7.64 11.21
C ALA A 51 -17.17 6.14 11.01
N SER A 52 -16.30 5.41 10.32
CA SER A 52 -16.50 4.00 10.03
C SER A 52 -16.07 3.11 11.20
N SER A 53 -16.99 2.30 11.72
CA SER A 53 -16.67 1.28 12.73
C SER A 53 -15.93 0.07 12.14
N GLN A 54 -15.82 -0.04 10.83
CA GLN A 54 -15.14 -1.14 10.15
C GLN A 54 -13.67 -0.85 9.85
N TYR A 55 -13.28 0.43 9.87
CA TYR A 55 -11.89 0.81 9.65
C TYR A 55 -11.05 0.49 10.87
N VAL A 56 -9.99 -0.27 10.68
CA VAL A 56 -9.09 -0.70 11.76
C VAL A 56 -7.84 0.16 11.81
N ASP A 57 -7.08 0.22 10.69
CA ASP A 57 -5.80 0.94 10.66
C ASP A 57 -5.36 1.26 9.23
N THR A 58 -4.32 2.10 9.13
CA THR A 58 -3.55 2.31 7.89
C THR A 58 -2.16 1.70 8.03
N LEU A 59 -1.90 0.69 7.22
CA LEU A 59 -0.59 0.03 7.16
C LEU A 59 0.36 0.82 6.26
N ILE A 60 1.58 1.02 6.71
CA ILE A 60 2.65 1.61 5.91
C ILE A 60 3.57 0.49 5.44
N VAL A 61 3.77 0.39 4.13
CA VAL A 61 4.67 -0.59 3.50
C VAL A 61 5.88 0.10 2.89
N SER A 62 7.01 -0.57 2.93
CA SER A 62 8.24 -0.12 2.29
C SER A 62 8.24 -0.38 0.79
N GLU A 63 9.19 0.21 0.06
CA GLU A 63 9.40 -0.07 -1.36
C GLU A 63 9.75 -1.55 -1.61
N ALA A 64 10.52 -2.17 -0.71
CA ALA A 64 10.86 -3.59 -0.80
C ALA A 64 9.63 -4.48 -0.64
N GLU A 65 8.80 -4.26 0.39
CA GLU A 65 7.54 -4.98 0.60
C GLU A 65 6.59 -4.83 -0.61
N LEU A 66 6.54 -3.63 -1.20
CA LEU A 66 5.75 -3.40 -2.42
C LEU A 66 6.32 -4.17 -3.61
N GLY A 67 7.64 -4.19 -3.78
CA GLY A 67 8.32 -4.95 -4.84
C GLY A 67 8.04 -6.46 -4.75
N GLU A 68 8.10 -7.02 -3.53
CA GLU A 68 7.75 -8.43 -3.28
C GLU A 68 6.29 -8.72 -3.63
N ALA A 69 5.36 -7.85 -3.24
CA ALA A 69 3.94 -7.99 -3.57
C ALA A 69 3.69 -7.94 -5.08
N MET A 70 4.38 -7.07 -5.80
CA MET A 70 4.27 -6.98 -7.26
C MET A 70 4.80 -8.25 -7.95
N MET A 71 5.92 -8.81 -7.48
CA MET A 71 6.46 -10.07 -8.00
C MET A 71 5.49 -11.24 -7.74
N LEU A 72 4.95 -11.32 -6.53
CA LEU A 72 3.98 -12.34 -6.15
C LEU A 72 2.71 -12.26 -7.00
N GLN A 73 2.19 -11.06 -7.20
CA GLN A 73 1.03 -10.81 -8.07
C GLN A 73 1.26 -11.33 -9.48
N ASP A 74 2.40 -10.97 -10.09
CA ASP A 74 2.77 -11.39 -11.45
C ASP A 74 2.86 -12.92 -11.55
N GLN A 75 3.45 -13.57 -10.54
CA GLN A 75 3.61 -15.03 -10.52
C GLN A 75 2.28 -15.78 -10.36
N ILE A 76 1.39 -15.31 -9.49
CA ILE A 76 0.15 -16.03 -9.18
C ILE A 76 -0.92 -15.78 -10.24
N THR A 77 -1.07 -14.55 -10.72
CA THR A 77 -2.21 -14.18 -11.55
C THR A 77 -1.87 -13.98 -13.02
N GLY A 78 -0.60 -13.79 -13.36
CA GLY A 78 -0.17 -13.34 -14.69
C GLY A 78 -0.68 -11.94 -15.05
N VAL A 79 -1.33 -11.24 -14.12
CA VAL A 79 -1.83 -9.89 -14.30
C VAL A 79 -0.88 -8.90 -13.66
N TYR A 80 -0.38 -8.00 -14.48
CA TYR A 80 0.58 -6.99 -14.02
C TYR A 80 -0.12 -5.84 -13.31
N GLY A 81 0.01 -5.79 -11.98
CA GLY A 81 -0.44 -4.65 -11.17
C GLY A 81 0.55 -3.47 -11.25
N GLU A 82 0.06 -2.25 -11.22
CA GLU A 82 0.90 -1.07 -10.99
C GLU A 82 1.26 -0.94 -9.51
N PRO A 83 2.30 -0.16 -9.12
CA PRO A 83 2.68 0.00 -7.72
C PRO A 83 1.50 0.37 -6.80
N ALA A 84 0.72 1.38 -7.17
CA ALA A 84 -0.47 1.79 -6.42
C ALA A 84 -1.52 0.68 -6.30
N GLY A 85 -1.69 -0.13 -7.35
CA GLY A 85 -2.63 -1.25 -7.37
C GLY A 85 -2.21 -2.42 -6.49
N CYS A 86 -0.91 -2.62 -6.25
CA CYS A 86 -0.38 -3.75 -5.47
C CYS A 86 -0.24 -3.45 -3.96
N LEU A 87 -0.48 -2.21 -3.51
CA LEU A 87 -0.35 -1.83 -2.11
C LEU A 87 -1.20 -2.70 -1.18
N ALA A 88 -2.45 -3.01 -1.56
CA ALA A 88 -3.32 -3.85 -0.74
C ALA A 88 -2.72 -5.26 -0.53
N LEU A 89 -2.12 -5.85 -1.54
CA LEU A 89 -1.44 -7.14 -1.42
C LEU A 89 -0.21 -7.05 -0.50
N ALA A 90 0.60 -6.00 -0.64
CA ALA A 90 1.73 -5.74 0.24
C ALA A 90 1.29 -5.62 1.72
N GLY A 91 0.18 -4.95 1.99
CA GLY A 91 -0.41 -4.87 3.32
C GLY A 91 -0.79 -6.23 3.90
N ILE A 92 -1.42 -7.09 3.10
CA ILE A 92 -1.75 -8.47 3.53
C ILE A 92 -0.48 -9.26 3.84
N GLN A 93 0.56 -9.20 2.98
CA GLN A 93 1.83 -9.88 3.24
C GLN A 93 2.49 -9.39 4.53
N LYS A 94 2.48 -8.07 4.76
CA LYS A 94 3.01 -7.48 6.01
C LYS A 94 2.29 -7.99 7.25
N LEU A 95 0.95 -8.06 7.23
CA LEU A 95 0.16 -8.63 8.32
C LEU A 95 0.47 -10.11 8.52
N ALA A 96 0.62 -10.87 7.42
CA ALA A 96 0.97 -12.28 7.48
C ALA A 96 2.31 -12.53 8.20
N HIS A 97 3.31 -11.72 7.88
CA HIS A 97 4.64 -11.83 8.50
C HIS A 97 4.66 -11.39 9.98
N SER A 98 3.84 -10.38 10.34
CA SER A 98 3.87 -9.83 11.71
C SER A 98 3.06 -10.61 12.72
N ASN A 99 1.89 -11.15 12.34
CA ASN A 99 0.92 -11.66 13.29
C ASN A 99 0.63 -13.17 13.18
N GLY A 100 1.08 -13.85 12.12
CA GLY A 100 0.76 -15.27 11.88
C GLY A 100 -0.73 -15.58 11.65
N LEU A 101 -1.61 -14.61 11.87
CA LEU A 101 -3.07 -14.77 11.92
C LEU A 101 -3.75 -14.85 10.54
N VAL A 102 -3.00 -14.62 9.46
CA VAL A 102 -3.58 -14.52 8.11
C VAL A 102 -4.12 -15.86 7.60
N HIS A 103 -3.64 -16.97 8.17
CA HIS A 103 -4.03 -18.32 7.73
C HIS A 103 -5.46 -18.73 8.13
N GLU A 104 -6.04 -18.07 9.12
CA GLU A 104 -7.38 -18.40 9.64
C GLU A 104 -8.47 -17.43 9.14
N GLN A 105 -8.11 -16.42 8.34
CA GLN A 105 -9.02 -15.38 7.88
C GLN A 105 -9.08 -15.32 6.35
N ASN A 106 -10.23 -14.92 5.83
CA ASN A 106 -10.39 -14.61 4.42
C ASN A 106 -10.04 -13.14 4.18
N TRP A 107 -9.04 -12.90 3.34
CA TRP A 107 -8.58 -11.56 2.96
C TRP A 107 -8.95 -11.22 1.53
N LEU A 108 -9.34 -9.97 1.32
CA LEU A 108 -9.61 -9.43 -0.01
C LEU A 108 -8.65 -8.26 -0.28
N ALA A 109 -7.74 -8.43 -1.23
CA ALA A 109 -6.92 -7.34 -1.76
C ALA A 109 -7.57 -6.75 -3.01
N ILE A 110 -7.80 -5.44 -3.03
CA ILE A 110 -8.30 -4.74 -4.22
C ILE A 110 -7.10 -4.31 -5.06
N ILE A 111 -6.90 -4.93 -6.21
CA ILE A 111 -5.89 -4.55 -7.20
C ILE A 111 -6.51 -3.50 -8.13
N SER A 112 -6.28 -2.24 -7.82
CA SER A 112 -7.01 -1.11 -8.41
C SER A 112 -6.44 -0.55 -9.70
N GLY A 113 -5.23 -0.98 -10.13
CA GLY A 113 -4.59 -0.45 -11.32
C GLY A 113 -3.61 -1.43 -11.96
N LYS A 114 -3.45 -1.31 -13.29
CA LYS A 114 -2.56 -2.16 -14.10
C LYS A 114 -1.69 -1.38 -15.11
N HIS A 115 -1.70 -0.05 -15.05
CA HIS A 115 -0.83 0.78 -15.89
C HIS A 115 0.56 0.86 -15.28
N ARG A 116 1.46 0.00 -15.75
CA ARG A 116 2.81 -0.11 -15.23
C ARG A 116 3.82 0.45 -16.22
N ASP A 117 4.68 1.37 -15.77
CA ASP A 117 5.89 1.75 -16.49
C ASP A 117 6.92 0.60 -16.40
N PRO A 118 7.28 -0.04 -17.54
CA PRO A 118 8.18 -1.18 -17.53
C PRO A 118 9.56 -0.86 -16.95
N LEU A 119 10.07 0.38 -17.14
CA LEU A 119 11.38 0.79 -16.66
C LEU A 119 11.39 0.96 -15.15
N ARG A 120 10.39 1.63 -14.60
CA ARG A 120 10.22 1.79 -13.14
C ARG A 120 10.02 0.45 -12.45
N TYR A 121 9.19 -0.42 -13.04
CA TYR A 121 9.00 -1.77 -12.51
C TYR A 121 10.31 -2.55 -12.45
N LYS A 122 11.08 -2.58 -13.55
CA LYS A 122 12.35 -3.29 -13.60
C LYS A 122 13.34 -2.77 -12.57
N ALA A 123 13.41 -1.46 -12.37
CA ALA A 123 14.27 -0.84 -11.36
C ALA A 123 13.86 -1.26 -9.94
N LEU A 124 12.56 -1.23 -9.63
CA LEU A 124 12.04 -1.64 -8.33
C LEU A 124 12.34 -3.12 -8.04
N ILE A 125 12.06 -4.03 -8.96
CA ILE A 125 12.30 -5.46 -8.78
C ILE A 125 13.79 -5.75 -8.59
N SER A 126 14.67 -5.09 -9.37
CA SER A 126 16.12 -5.24 -9.20
C SER A 126 16.59 -4.76 -7.82
N ALA A 127 16.06 -3.65 -7.34
CA ALA A 127 16.37 -3.13 -6.00
C ALA A 127 15.90 -4.10 -4.88
N THR A 128 14.69 -4.64 -5.02
CA THR A 128 14.12 -5.62 -4.08
C THR A 128 14.96 -6.90 -4.02
N GLN A 129 15.36 -7.46 -5.18
CA GLN A 129 16.19 -8.67 -5.23
C GLN A 129 17.57 -8.47 -4.61
N ASN A 130 18.17 -7.29 -4.77
CA ASN A 130 19.47 -6.96 -4.16
C ASN A 130 19.39 -6.75 -2.63
N ALA A 131 18.23 -6.41 -2.10
CA ALA A 131 18.02 -6.22 -0.65
C ALA A 131 17.82 -7.57 0.09
N CYS A 132 17.43 -8.63 -0.63
CA CYS A 132 17.18 -9.96 -0.07
C CYS A 132 18.40 -10.91 -0.15
N GLY A 133 19.50 -10.48 -0.76
CA GLY A 133 20.76 -11.25 -0.87
C GLY A 133 21.84 -10.70 0.06
#